data_be3968ec9e7da2bd33f074d0bcf1f908
#
_entry.id   be3968ec9e7da2bd33f074d0bcf1f908
#
_cell.length_a   1.000
_cell.length_b   1.000
_cell.length_c   1.000
_cell.angle_alpha   90.00
_cell.angle_beta   90.00
_cell.angle_gamma   90.00
#
_symmetry.space_group_name_H-M   'P 1'
#
loop_
_entity.id
_entity.type
_entity.pdbx_description
1 polymer ?
#
loop_
_entity_poly.entity_id
_entity_poly.type
_entity_poly.pdbx_seq_one_letter_code
_entity_poly.pdbx_strand_id
1 'polypeptide(L)'
;MTTKMDVIAMNYIYKGTVCSDLETIRSFIDKTIKTLGGIISNGDIIFDIRVILNELIVNGALHGNECMTSKCVSLTVKMNDNKLTIEVEDEG
;
A
#
# COMPACT_ATOMS: atom_id res chain seq x y z
N MET A 1 -5.08 -9.15 -2.25
CA MET A 1 -6.15 -8.13 -2.38
C MET A 1 -5.73 -7.06 -3.37
N THR A 2 -6.66 -6.61 -4.18
CA THR A 2 -6.39 -5.64 -5.23
C THR A 2 -7.43 -4.54 -5.21
N THR A 3 -7.00 -3.28 -5.28
CA THR A 3 -7.86 -2.11 -5.38
C THR A 3 -7.43 -1.27 -6.57
N LYS A 4 -8.39 -0.76 -7.32
CA LYS A 4 -8.15 0.09 -8.49
C LYS A 4 -8.83 1.44 -8.32
N MET A 5 -8.14 2.50 -8.72
CA MET A 5 -8.63 3.88 -8.63
C MET A 5 -8.27 4.65 -9.90
N ASP A 6 -9.06 5.68 -10.22
CA ASP A 6 -8.72 6.64 -11.26
C ASP A 6 -7.87 7.75 -10.65
N VAL A 7 -6.71 8.01 -11.25
CA VAL A 7 -5.81 9.08 -10.80
C VAL A 7 -5.20 9.78 -12.00
N ILE A 8 -4.82 11.04 -11.82
CA ILE A 8 -4.03 11.75 -12.81
C ILE A 8 -2.59 11.72 -12.31
N ALA A 9 -1.76 10.88 -12.93
CA ALA A 9 -0.38 10.70 -12.52
C ALA A 9 0.44 10.12 -13.68
N MET A 10 1.77 10.26 -13.58
CA MET A 10 2.68 9.62 -14.53
C MET A 10 2.70 8.10 -14.31
N ASN A 11 3.11 7.36 -15.32
CA ASN A 11 3.30 5.92 -15.18
C ASN A 11 4.39 5.64 -14.15
N TYR A 12 4.09 4.75 -13.19
CA TYR A 12 4.99 4.50 -12.06
C TYR A 12 4.66 3.15 -11.43
N ILE A 13 5.69 2.47 -10.92
CA ILE A 13 5.52 1.24 -10.16
C ILE A 13 6.28 1.38 -8.85
N TYR A 14 5.59 1.13 -7.74
CA TYR A 14 6.17 1.08 -6.41
C TYR A 14 5.98 -0.32 -5.84
N LYS A 15 7.05 -0.90 -5.30
CA LYS A 15 6.99 -2.21 -4.65
C LYS A 15 7.69 -2.12 -3.30
N GLY A 16 7.13 -2.82 -2.33
CA GLY A 16 7.73 -2.90 -1.01
C GLY A 16 7.22 -4.11 -0.27
N THR A 17 7.99 -4.52 0.74
CA THR A 17 7.64 -5.64 1.61
C THR A 17 7.85 -5.19 3.04
N VAL A 18 6.94 -5.56 3.93
CA VAL A 18 7.00 -5.18 5.32
C VAL A 18 6.65 -6.37 6.19
N CYS A 19 7.37 -6.53 7.30
CA CYS A 19 7.07 -7.58 8.28
C CYS A 19 5.78 -7.24 9.02
N SER A 20 5.11 -8.28 9.55
CA SER A 20 3.79 -8.15 10.18
C SER A 20 3.83 -7.56 11.59
N ASP A 21 4.70 -6.59 11.83
CA ASP A 21 4.80 -5.81 13.06
C ASP A 21 4.11 -4.45 12.85
N LEU A 22 3.17 -4.10 13.74
CA LEU A 22 2.34 -2.91 13.54
C LEU A 22 3.13 -1.59 13.47
N GLU A 23 4.18 -1.44 14.26
CA GLU A 23 5.01 -0.23 14.20
C GLU A 23 5.75 -0.13 12.88
N THR A 24 6.31 -1.24 12.42
CA THR A 24 6.99 -1.31 11.13
C THR A 24 6.02 -1.02 9.99
N ILE A 25 4.80 -1.54 10.09
CA ILE A 25 3.73 -1.28 9.10
C ILE A 25 3.39 0.20 9.04
N ARG A 26 3.24 0.87 10.18
CA ARG A 26 2.94 2.31 10.21
C ARG A 26 4.02 3.13 9.53
N SER A 27 5.28 2.84 9.84
CA SER A 27 6.42 3.51 9.22
C SER A 27 6.47 3.26 7.72
N PHE A 28 6.18 2.04 7.30
CA PHE A 28 6.14 1.66 5.90
C PHE A 28 5.04 2.42 5.14
N ILE A 29 3.85 2.49 5.72
CA ILE A 29 2.73 3.23 5.11
C ILE A 29 3.06 4.72 5.00
N ASP A 30 3.60 5.33 6.05
CA ASP A 30 3.98 6.75 6.02
C ASP A 30 5.02 7.02 4.93
N LYS A 31 6.01 6.17 4.80
CA LYS A 31 7.04 6.29 3.77
C LYS A 31 6.45 6.14 2.37
N THR A 32 5.56 5.18 2.18
CA THR A 32 4.88 4.94 0.91
C THR A 32 4.03 6.15 0.52
N ILE A 33 3.25 6.69 1.45
CA ILE A 33 2.42 7.88 1.21
C ILE A 33 3.28 9.09 0.85
N LYS A 34 4.40 9.27 1.51
CA LYS A 34 5.35 10.34 1.18
C LYS A 34 5.84 10.23 -0.25
N THR A 35 6.20 9.02 -0.66
CA THR A 35 6.69 8.75 -2.02
C THR A 35 5.60 9.02 -3.05
N LEU A 36 4.39 8.52 -2.82
CA LEU A 36 3.26 8.72 -3.73
C LEU A 36 2.80 10.17 -3.78
N GLY A 37 2.91 10.90 -2.67
CA GLY A 37 2.58 12.32 -2.61
C GLY A 37 3.50 13.20 -3.46
N GLY A 38 4.68 12.73 -3.80
CA GLY A 38 5.56 13.40 -4.76
C GLY A 38 5.16 13.19 -6.22
N ILE A 39 4.27 12.24 -6.49
CA ILE A 39 3.83 11.86 -7.83
C ILE A 39 2.37 12.26 -8.06
N ILE A 40 1.52 12.06 -7.06
CA ILE A 40 0.09 12.37 -7.11
C ILE A 40 -0.12 13.70 -6.37
N SER A 41 -0.57 14.73 -7.08
CA SER A 41 -0.75 16.06 -6.50
C SER A 41 -2.08 16.24 -5.75
N ASN A 42 -3.06 15.37 -5.99
CA ASN A 42 -4.38 15.48 -5.36
C ASN A 42 -4.35 14.91 -3.94
N GLY A 43 -4.50 15.78 -2.93
CA GLY A 43 -4.45 15.39 -1.53
C GLY A 43 -5.59 14.49 -1.10
N ASP A 44 -6.78 14.60 -1.71
CA ASP A 44 -7.91 13.73 -1.41
C ASP A 44 -7.62 12.30 -1.85
N ILE A 45 -7.00 12.13 -3.01
CA ILE A 45 -6.59 10.81 -3.50
C ILE A 45 -5.52 10.21 -2.60
N ILE A 46 -4.55 11.00 -2.16
CA ILE A 46 -3.51 10.56 -1.23
C ILE A 46 -4.13 10.09 0.09
N PHE A 47 -5.11 10.82 0.60
CA PHE A 47 -5.82 10.43 1.80
C PHE A 47 -6.54 9.08 1.62
N ASP A 48 -7.24 8.91 0.50
CA ASP A 48 -7.94 7.66 0.18
C ASP A 48 -6.96 6.49 0.07
N ILE A 49 -5.81 6.70 -0.54
CA ILE A 49 -4.75 5.68 -0.64
C ILE A 49 -4.28 5.28 0.75
N ARG A 50 -4.06 6.24 1.66
CA ARG A 50 -3.66 5.95 3.03
C ARG A 50 -4.67 5.06 3.74
N VAL A 51 -5.95 5.35 3.61
CA VAL A 51 -7.03 4.54 4.21
C VAL A 51 -7.00 3.13 3.64
N ILE A 52 -6.88 3.00 2.33
CA ILE A 52 -6.84 1.70 1.65
C ILE A 52 -5.62 0.89 2.09
N LEU A 53 -4.43 1.51 2.13
CA LEU A 53 -3.21 0.83 2.56
C LEU A 53 -3.33 0.36 4.01
N ASN A 54 -3.87 1.20 4.90
CA ASN A 54 -4.09 0.78 6.29
C ASN A 54 -4.97 -0.46 6.36
N GLU A 55 -6.10 -0.47 5.64
CA GLU A 55 -7.00 -1.63 5.66
C GLU A 55 -6.37 -2.87 5.07
N LEU A 56 -5.77 -2.77 3.89
CA LEU A 56 -5.24 -3.94 3.20
C LEU A 56 -4.00 -4.52 3.88
N ILE A 57 -3.07 -3.68 4.29
CA ILE A 57 -1.82 -4.15 4.90
C ILE A 57 -2.06 -4.67 6.30
N VAL A 58 -2.85 -3.96 7.10
CA VAL A 58 -3.18 -4.40 8.47
C VAL A 58 -3.97 -5.71 8.42
N ASN A 59 -4.95 -5.83 7.51
CA ASN A 59 -5.69 -7.08 7.34
C ASN A 59 -4.79 -8.23 6.90
N GLY A 60 -3.85 -7.98 5.99
CA GLY A 60 -2.87 -8.99 5.58
C GLY A 60 -2.02 -9.46 6.75
N ALA A 61 -1.58 -8.53 7.61
CA ALA A 61 -0.76 -8.86 8.78
C ALA A 61 -1.58 -9.58 9.86
N LEU A 62 -2.78 -9.06 10.19
CA LEU A 62 -3.58 -9.60 11.30
C LEU A 62 -4.30 -10.88 10.93
N HIS A 63 -4.89 -10.97 9.75
CA HIS A 63 -5.74 -12.08 9.34
C HIS A 63 -5.03 -13.07 8.43
N GLY A 64 -4.30 -12.57 7.43
CA GLY A 64 -3.57 -13.43 6.52
C GLY A 64 -2.36 -14.07 7.18
N ASN A 65 -1.51 -13.28 7.83
CA ASN A 65 -0.28 -13.74 8.48
C ASN A 65 -0.44 -14.04 9.97
N GLU A 66 -1.63 -13.87 10.54
CA GLU A 66 -1.93 -14.14 11.95
C GLU A 66 -1.00 -13.39 12.92
N CYS A 67 -0.61 -12.17 12.57
CA CYS A 67 0.33 -11.34 13.33
C CYS A 67 1.71 -11.97 13.52
N MET A 68 2.08 -12.94 12.71
CA MET A 68 3.41 -13.56 12.81
C MET A 68 4.47 -12.65 12.22
N THR A 69 5.38 -12.13 13.05
CA THR A 69 6.41 -11.19 12.63
C THR A 69 7.43 -11.80 11.67
N SER A 70 7.52 -13.14 11.62
CA SER A 70 8.37 -13.84 10.64
C SER A 70 7.76 -13.87 9.23
N LYS A 71 6.50 -13.53 9.11
CA LYS A 71 5.80 -13.44 7.82
C LYS A 71 5.67 -11.99 7.38
N CYS A 72 5.74 -11.76 6.09
CA CYS A 72 5.73 -10.42 5.52
C CYS A 72 4.51 -10.19 4.64
N VAL A 73 4.20 -8.91 4.43
CA VAL A 73 3.15 -8.46 3.52
C VAL A 73 3.83 -7.72 2.38
N SER A 74 3.49 -8.07 1.15
CA SER A 74 4.05 -7.44 -0.05
C SER A 74 3.04 -6.46 -0.65
N LEU A 75 3.51 -5.27 -0.98
CA LEU A 75 2.72 -4.21 -1.60
C LEU A 75 3.23 -3.91 -2.99
N THR A 76 2.33 -3.81 -3.95
CA THR A 76 2.61 -3.30 -5.29
C THR A 76 1.62 -2.19 -5.61
N VAL A 77 2.11 -1.02 -5.99
CA VAL A 77 1.30 0.10 -6.46
C VAL A 77 1.71 0.40 -7.89
N LYS A 78 0.77 0.27 -8.81
CA LYS A 78 0.99 0.56 -10.23
C LYS A 78 0.15 1.74 -10.65
N MET A 79 0.77 2.70 -11.37
CA MET A 79 0.06 3.78 -12.02
C MET A 79 0.31 3.68 -13.52
N ASN A 80 -0.75 3.50 -14.31
CA ASN A 80 -0.67 3.33 -15.76
C ASN A 80 -1.96 3.82 -16.40
N ASP A 81 -1.84 4.65 -17.42
CA ASP A 81 -2.99 5.21 -18.15
C ASP A 81 -4.03 5.88 -17.23
N ASN A 82 -3.56 6.62 -16.24
CA ASN A 82 -4.39 7.28 -15.23
C ASN A 82 -5.17 6.32 -14.34
N LYS A 83 -4.75 5.06 -14.28
CA LYS A 83 -5.28 4.05 -13.37
C LYS A 83 -4.25 3.72 -12.31
N LEU A 84 -4.68 3.70 -11.06
CA LEU A 84 -3.86 3.26 -9.95
C LEU A 84 -4.37 1.91 -9.47
N THR A 85 -3.49 0.94 -9.36
CA THR A 85 -3.81 -0.39 -8.85
C THR A 85 -2.97 -0.66 -7.62
N ILE A 86 -3.61 -1.07 -6.54
CA ILE A 86 -2.94 -1.43 -5.29
C ILE A 86 -3.16 -2.92 -5.07
N GLU A 87 -2.07 -3.67 -4.96
CA GLU A 87 -2.11 -5.11 -4.70
C GLU A 87 -1.36 -5.41 -3.41
N VAL A 88 -1.97 -6.17 -2.53
CA VAL A 88 -1.37 -6.59 -1.26
C VAL A 88 -1.46 -8.11 -1.16
N GLU A 89 -0.32 -8.76 -0.89
CA GLU A 89 -0.24 -10.19 -0.70
C GLU A 89 0.36 -10.49 0.68
N ASP A 90 -0.25 -11.42 1.40
CA ASP A 90 0.30 -11.97 2.64
C ASP A 90 0.88 -13.36 2.38
N GLU A 91 1.58 -13.89 3.38
CA GLU A 91 2.19 -15.23 3.31
C GLU A 91 1.33 -16.31 3.97
N GLY A 92 0.20 -15.91 4.48
CA GLY A 92 -0.73 -16.80 5.19
C GLY A 92 -1.69 -17.61 4.28
#